data_c967105cba6d3cf71e36aff4f65479c5
#
_entry.id   c967105cba6d3cf71e36aff4f65479c5
#
_cell.length_a   1.000
_cell.length_b   1.000
_cell.length_c   1.000
_cell.angle_alpha   90.00
_cell.angle_beta   90.00
_cell.angle_gamma   90.00
#
_symmetry.space_group_name_H-M   'P 1'
#
loop_
_entity.id
_entity.type
_entity.pdbx_description
1 polymer ?
#
loop_
_entity_poly.entity_id
_entity_poly.type
_entity_poly.pdbx_seq_one_letter_code
_entity_poly.pdbx_strand_id
1 'polypeptide(L)'
;MHSCKVLSTKAYKSMVAERDSLSTRVTSLEAQVDQLKADTARMHHEIADLNRKYEELNDGYNLLNASYTEANGKLSKSSSRVNQLSSDLQKREARLKEVEDILKRRDEATNALKAKLQQALLGFQQSGLTVDIRNGKVYVSLTDKLLFPSGSIVIDDKGKAALKQVAGVLNKEQDINLAIEGHTDDKKVINLGQIKDNWDLSVLRATSVSRYLVEIENMDPKRITATGKGQYQPIDPANTPEARARNRRIEIVLTPKLDELYNLITK
;
A
#
# COMPACT_ATOMS: atom_id res chain seq x y z
N MET A 1 -90.13 14.24 -93.41
CA MET A 1 -89.33 15.20 -94.14
C MET A 1 -88.23 15.80 -93.19
N HIS A 2 -87.00 15.43 -93.37
CA HIS A 2 -85.90 16.02 -92.63
C HIS A 2 -85.42 17.24 -93.42
N SER A 3 -85.69 18.45 -92.90
CA SER A 3 -85.15 19.67 -93.41
C SER A 3 -83.67 19.75 -93.17
N CYS A 4 -82.90 19.55 -94.18
CA CYS A 4 -81.48 19.79 -94.12
C CYS A 4 -81.24 21.33 -94.08
N LYS A 5 -81.01 21.92 -92.95
CA LYS A 5 -80.62 23.33 -92.88
C LYS A 5 -79.23 23.48 -93.49
N VAL A 6 -79.12 24.01 -94.67
CA VAL A 6 -77.90 24.34 -95.37
C VAL A 6 -77.35 25.63 -94.68
N LEU A 7 -76.24 25.45 -93.96
CA LEU A 7 -75.51 26.58 -93.35
C LEU A 7 -74.99 27.56 -94.43
N SER A 8 -75.16 28.83 -94.23
CA SER A 8 -74.53 29.86 -95.15
C SER A 8 -72.99 29.64 -95.15
N THR A 9 -72.36 29.84 -96.25
CA THR A 9 -70.91 29.70 -96.45
C THR A 9 -70.09 30.52 -95.45
N LYS A 10 -70.59 31.59 -94.87
CA LYS A 10 -69.98 32.42 -93.86
C LYS A 10 -70.05 31.79 -92.50
N ALA A 11 -71.20 31.18 -92.12
CA ALA A 11 -71.38 30.44 -90.87
C ALA A 11 -70.55 29.14 -90.85
N TYR A 12 -70.44 28.42 -91.95
CA TYR A 12 -69.53 27.27 -92.05
C TYR A 12 -68.08 27.61 -91.88
N LYS A 13 -67.55 28.73 -92.51
CA LYS A 13 -66.19 29.17 -92.33
C LYS A 13 -65.91 29.61 -90.89
N SER A 14 -66.85 30.29 -90.20
CA SER A 14 -66.74 30.62 -88.79
C SER A 14 -66.67 29.40 -87.90
N MET A 15 -67.50 28.37 -88.12
CA MET A 15 -67.43 27.15 -87.32
C MET A 15 -66.17 26.30 -87.56
N VAL A 16 -65.65 26.31 -88.79
CA VAL A 16 -64.33 25.72 -89.10
C VAL A 16 -63.21 26.44 -88.40
N ALA A 17 -63.17 27.77 -88.41
CA ALA A 17 -62.17 28.56 -87.73
C ALA A 17 -62.23 28.39 -86.22
N GLU A 18 -63.45 28.29 -85.63
CA GLU A 18 -63.60 28.02 -84.16
C GLU A 18 -63.17 26.61 -83.88
N ARG A 19 -63.53 25.61 -84.71
CA ARG A 19 -63.04 24.20 -84.52
C ARG A 19 -61.51 24.18 -84.58
N ASP A 20 -60.87 24.85 -85.53
CA ASP A 20 -59.39 24.86 -85.66
C ASP A 20 -58.72 25.56 -84.49
N SER A 21 -59.30 26.68 -83.97
CA SER A 21 -58.84 27.40 -82.78
C SER A 21 -58.99 26.49 -81.54
N LEU A 22 -60.16 25.79 -81.38
CA LEU A 22 -60.33 24.87 -80.23
C LEU A 22 -59.39 23.70 -80.35
N SER A 23 -59.20 23.13 -81.57
CA SER A 23 -58.25 22.04 -81.78
C SER A 23 -56.83 22.42 -81.38
N THR A 24 -56.36 23.60 -81.76
CA THR A 24 -55.03 24.13 -81.37
C THR A 24 -54.92 24.33 -79.84
N ARG A 25 -56.03 24.83 -79.25
CA ARG A 25 -56.05 24.98 -77.74
C ARG A 25 -56.04 23.63 -77.01
N VAL A 26 -56.73 22.65 -77.54
CA VAL A 26 -56.71 21.23 -76.97
C VAL A 26 -55.32 20.67 -77.07
N THR A 27 -54.65 20.76 -78.22
CA THR A 27 -53.26 20.29 -78.40
C THR A 27 -52.26 21.01 -77.41
N SER A 28 -52.45 22.34 -77.23
CA SER A 28 -51.65 23.11 -76.29
C SER A 28 -51.87 22.71 -74.83
N LEU A 29 -53.11 22.46 -74.44
CA LEU A 29 -53.51 21.96 -73.15
C LEU A 29 -52.97 20.55 -72.87
N GLU A 30 -53.08 19.66 -73.88
CA GLU A 30 -52.49 18.34 -73.78
C GLU A 30 -50.97 18.38 -73.53
N ALA A 31 -50.24 19.20 -74.26
CA ALA A 31 -48.82 19.38 -74.05
C ALA A 31 -48.50 19.95 -72.65
N GLN A 32 -49.33 20.90 -72.13
CA GLN A 32 -49.17 21.40 -70.77
C GLN A 32 -49.42 20.33 -69.71
N VAL A 33 -50.46 19.49 -69.93
CA VAL A 33 -50.75 18.37 -69.02
C VAL A 33 -49.61 17.33 -68.99
N ASP A 34 -49.03 17.04 -70.14
CA ASP A 34 -47.90 16.10 -70.19
C ASP A 34 -46.66 16.66 -69.57
N GLN A 35 -46.41 17.97 -69.74
CA GLN A 35 -45.31 18.67 -69.04
C GLN A 35 -45.51 18.64 -67.50
N LEU A 36 -46.74 18.92 -67.01
CA LEU A 36 -47.06 18.88 -65.59
C LEU A 36 -46.92 17.47 -65.01
N LYS A 37 -47.32 16.43 -65.76
CA LYS A 37 -47.10 15.04 -65.35
C LYS A 37 -45.60 14.74 -65.22
N ALA A 38 -44.77 15.13 -66.16
CA ALA A 38 -43.32 14.94 -66.13
C ALA A 38 -42.69 15.67 -64.94
N ASP A 39 -43.08 16.93 -64.68
CA ASP A 39 -42.58 17.71 -63.52
C ASP A 39 -43.02 17.09 -62.19
N THR A 40 -44.27 16.58 -62.12
CA THR A 40 -44.77 15.89 -60.91
C THR A 40 -43.96 14.59 -60.64
N ALA A 41 -43.69 13.79 -61.69
CA ALA A 41 -42.88 12.59 -61.56
C ALA A 41 -41.43 12.92 -61.08
N ARG A 42 -40.83 14.00 -61.62
CA ARG A 42 -39.50 14.47 -61.17
C ARG A 42 -39.52 14.90 -59.69
N MET A 43 -40.51 15.70 -59.28
CA MET A 43 -40.64 16.12 -57.90
C MET A 43 -40.85 14.94 -56.92
N HIS A 44 -41.65 13.95 -57.31
CA HIS A 44 -41.80 12.72 -56.47
C HIS A 44 -40.48 11.99 -56.31
N HIS A 45 -39.65 11.92 -57.34
CA HIS A 45 -38.34 11.27 -57.26
C HIS A 45 -37.39 12.08 -56.37
N GLU A 46 -37.37 13.39 -56.48
CA GLU A 46 -36.55 14.27 -55.59
C GLU A 46 -37.00 14.17 -54.14
N ILE A 47 -38.31 14.10 -53.86
CA ILE A 47 -38.81 13.93 -52.49
C ILE A 47 -38.38 12.56 -51.93
N ALA A 48 -38.48 11.48 -52.72
CA ALA A 48 -38.01 10.17 -52.28
C ALA A 48 -36.51 10.15 -51.95
N ASP A 49 -35.71 10.82 -52.78
CA ASP A 49 -34.26 10.94 -52.57
C ASP A 49 -33.92 11.76 -51.32
N LEU A 50 -34.63 12.89 -51.11
CA LEU A 50 -34.47 13.70 -49.91
C LEU A 50 -34.87 12.96 -48.62
N ASN A 51 -35.99 12.20 -48.66
CA ASN A 51 -36.43 11.39 -47.53
C ASN A 51 -35.38 10.35 -47.18
N ARG A 52 -34.81 9.62 -48.16
CA ARG A 52 -33.75 8.67 -47.93
C ARG A 52 -32.52 9.33 -47.25
N LYS A 53 -32.06 10.47 -47.77
CA LYS A 53 -30.95 11.22 -47.19
C LYS A 53 -31.24 11.71 -45.77
N TYR A 54 -32.47 12.12 -45.52
CA TYR A 54 -32.90 12.49 -44.15
C TYR A 54 -32.83 11.31 -43.17
N GLU A 55 -33.31 10.14 -43.59
CA GLU A 55 -33.25 8.90 -42.77
C GLU A 55 -31.79 8.55 -42.49
N GLU A 56 -30.92 8.51 -43.50
CA GLU A 56 -29.47 8.23 -43.32
C GLU A 56 -28.80 9.23 -42.36
N LEU A 57 -29.12 10.49 -42.48
CA LEU A 57 -28.58 11.56 -41.61
C LEU A 57 -29.09 11.41 -40.17
N ASN A 58 -30.38 11.10 -40.01
CA ASN A 58 -30.99 10.88 -38.69
C ASN A 58 -30.41 9.67 -37.97
N ASP A 59 -30.20 8.56 -38.69
CA ASP A 59 -29.55 7.38 -38.14
C ASP A 59 -28.10 7.66 -37.75
N GLY A 60 -27.35 8.37 -38.57
CA GLY A 60 -26.00 8.82 -38.27
C GLY A 60 -25.95 9.72 -37.01
N TYR A 61 -26.90 10.66 -36.90
CA TYR A 61 -27.03 11.51 -35.72
C TYR A 61 -27.30 10.70 -34.44
N ASN A 62 -28.21 9.72 -34.51
CA ASN A 62 -28.56 8.89 -33.37
C ASN A 62 -27.36 8.04 -32.90
N LEU A 63 -26.61 7.44 -33.83
CA LEU A 63 -25.36 6.72 -33.52
C LEU A 63 -24.30 7.62 -32.87
N LEU A 64 -24.09 8.81 -33.42
CA LEU A 64 -23.13 9.77 -32.86
C LEU A 64 -23.54 10.23 -31.48
N ASN A 65 -24.82 10.50 -31.24
CA ASN A 65 -25.34 10.92 -29.94
C ASN A 65 -25.20 9.81 -28.89
N ALA A 66 -25.46 8.55 -29.27
CA ALA A 66 -25.23 7.39 -28.39
C ALA A 66 -23.74 7.26 -28.01
N SER A 67 -22.84 7.36 -28.99
CA SER A 67 -21.40 7.31 -28.79
C SER A 67 -20.90 8.45 -27.90
N TYR A 68 -21.40 9.66 -28.12
CA TYR A 68 -21.08 10.83 -27.30
C TYR A 68 -21.53 10.63 -25.84
N THR A 69 -22.73 10.12 -25.63
CA THR A 69 -23.27 9.87 -24.30
C THR A 69 -22.45 8.80 -23.55
N GLU A 70 -22.06 7.73 -24.24
CA GLU A 70 -21.19 6.70 -23.69
C GLU A 70 -19.80 7.24 -23.32
N ALA A 71 -19.18 8.02 -24.22
CA ALA A 71 -17.89 8.63 -23.98
C ALA A 71 -17.91 9.58 -22.78
N ASN A 72 -18.96 10.40 -22.66
CA ASN A 72 -19.16 11.29 -21.51
C ASN A 72 -19.33 10.51 -20.19
N GLY A 73 -20.07 9.42 -20.23
CA GLY A 73 -20.24 8.54 -19.08
C GLY A 73 -18.90 7.90 -18.62
N LYS A 74 -18.08 7.45 -19.58
CA LYS A 74 -16.72 6.93 -19.30
C LYS A 74 -15.80 8.01 -18.73
N LEU A 75 -15.83 9.21 -19.28
CA LEU A 75 -15.05 10.35 -18.82
C LEU A 75 -15.40 10.74 -17.37
N SER A 76 -16.70 10.82 -17.07
CA SER A 76 -17.18 11.13 -15.71
C SER A 76 -16.73 10.08 -14.68
N LYS A 77 -16.86 8.78 -15.02
CA LYS A 77 -16.38 7.70 -14.16
C LYS A 77 -14.85 7.73 -13.97
N SER A 78 -14.11 8.00 -15.03
CA SER A 78 -12.65 8.12 -14.99
C SER A 78 -12.22 9.29 -14.11
N SER A 79 -12.85 10.46 -14.26
CA SER A 79 -12.58 11.65 -13.45
C SER A 79 -12.85 11.40 -11.95
N SER A 80 -13.99 10.76 -11.63
CA SER A 80 -14.31 10.38 -10.25
C SER A 80 -13.26 9.44 -9.66
N ARG A 81 -12.79 8.46 -10.46
CA ARG A 81 -11.76 7.52 -10.03
C ARG A 81 -10.40 8.20 -9.83
N VAL A 82 -10.03 9.14 -10.69
CA VAL A 82 -8.79 9.95 -10.52
C VAL A 82 -8.85 10.76 -9.23
N ASN A 83 -9.97 11.41 -8.94
CA ASN A 83 -10.14 12.18 -7.71
C ASN A 83 -10.06 11.29 -6.45
N GLN A 84 -10.67 10.11 -6.49
CA GLN A 84 -10.57 9.14 -5.40
C GLN A 84 -9.14 8.65 -5.20
N LEU A 85 -8.44 8.26 -6.27
CA LEU A 85 -7.06 7.82 -6.22
C LEU A 85 -6.13 8.92 -5.71
N SER A 86 -6.34 10.18 -6.12
CA SER A 86 -5.58 11.32 -5.62
C SER A 86 -5.77 11.53 -4.11
N SER A 87 -7.00 11.44 -3.62
CA SER A 87 -7.30 11.51 -2.19
C SER A 87 -6.66 10.36 -1.40
N ASP A 88 -6.73 9.14 -1.93
CA ASP A 88 -6.13 7.97 -1.29
C ASP A 88 -4.60 8.05 -1.28
N LEU A 89 -3.99 8.60 -2.34
CA LEU A 89 -2.56 8.84 -2.41
C LEU A 89 -2.12 9.83 -1.33
N GLN A 90 -2.80 10.97 -1.20
CA GLN A 90 -2.50 11.97 -0.17
C GLN A 90 -2.58 11.38 1.25
N LYS A 91 -3.60 10.55 1.53
CA LYS A 91 -3.73 9.85 2.83
C LYS A 91 -2.57 8.90 3.08
N ARG A 92 -2.14 8.15 2.05
CA ARG A 92 -1.01 7.22 2.15
C ARG A 92 0.32 7.96 2.34
N GLU A 93 0.54 9.07 1.65
CA GLU A 93 1.72 9.90 1.82
C GLU A 93 1.80 10.49 3.23
N ALA A 94 0.70 11.03 3.76
CA ALA A 94 0.64 11.51 5.13
C ALA A 94 0.96 10.41 6.15
N ARG A 95 0.40 9.21 5.95
CA ARG A 95 0.67 8.06 6.82
C ARG A 95 2.11 7.57 6.72
N LEU A 96 2.70 7.56 5.52
CA LEU A 96 4.10 7.21 5.31
C LEU A 96 5.02 8.15 6.09
N LYS A 97 4.79 9.46 5.97
CA LYS A 97 5.54 10.48 6.70
C LYS A 97 5.44 10.30 8.22
N GLU A 98 4.26 9.99 8.73
CA GLU A 98 4.06 9.72 10.17
C GLU A 98 4.88 8.49 10.63
N VAL A 99 4.89 7.40 9.82
CA VAL A 99 5.72 6.23 10.11
C VAL A 99 7.21 6.56 10.07
N GLU A 100 7.67 7.33 9.07
CA GLU A 100 9.06 7.78 8.98
C GLU A 100 9.49 8.60 10.21
N ASP A 101 8.64 9.52 10.66
CA ASP A 101 8.90 10.34 11.85
C ASP A 101 8.98 9.49 13.14
N ILE A 102 8.14 8.45 13.28
CA ILE A 102 8.20 7.52 14.41
C ILE A 102 9.49 6.70 14.37
N LEU A 103 9.86 6.17 13.20
CA LEU A 103 11.10 5.40 13.04
C LEU A 103 12.34 6.26 13.36
N LYS A 104 12.36 7.50 12.89
CA LYS A 104 13.44 8.44 13.19
C LYS A 104 13.56 8.71 14.69
N ARG A 105 12.44 9.01 15.36
CA ARG A 105 12.43 9.21 16.83
C ARG A 105 12.90 7.97 17.58
N ARG A 106 12.50 6.77 17.13
CA ARG A 106 12.96 5.51 17.70
C ARG A 106 14.48 5.34 17.55
N ASP A 107 15.02 5.62 16.38
CA ASP A 107 16.44 5.48 16.11
C ASP A 107 17.27 6.51 16.93
N GLU A 108 16.78 7.73 17.07
CA GLU A 108 17.38 8.76 17.93
C GLU A 108 17.36 8.33 19.42
N ALA A 109 16.22 7.82 19.91
CA ALA A 109 16.11 7.30 21.27
C ALA A 109 17.02 6.09 21.52
N THR A 110 17.14 5.18 20.55
CA THR A 110 18.03 4.02 20.60
C THR A 110 19.50 4.43 20.68
N ASN A 111 19.91 5.41 19.88
CA ASN A 111 21.27 5.95 19.91
C ASN A 111 21.57 6.69 21.22
N ALA A 112 20.64 7.49 21.72
CA ALA A 112 20.77 8.18 23.01
C ALA A 112 20.88 7.18 24.18
N LEU A 113 20.08 6.12 24.17
CA LEU A 113 20.17 5.05 25.17
C LEU A 113 21.53 4.35 25.13
N LYS A 114 22.02 4.00 23.94
CA LYS A 114 23.35 3.41 23.77
C LYS A 114 24.42 4.30 24.39
N ALA A 115 24.41 5.61 24.09
CA ALA A 115 25.38 6.58 24.62
C ALA A 115 25.31 6.64 26.15
N LYS A 116 24.13 6.72 26.76
CA LYS A 116 23.94 6.72 28.21
C LYS A 116 24.52 5.45 28.87
N LEU A 117 24.24 4.28 28.27
CA LEU A 117 24.76 3.02 28.77
C LEU A 117 26.28 2.91 28.61
N GLN A 118 26.82 3.30 27.47
CA GLN A 118 28.28 3.33 27.27
C GLN A 118 28.96 4.19 28.28
N GLN A 119 28.44 5.37 28.57
CA GLN A 119 28.99 6.27 29.59
C GLN A 119 28.93 5.68 31.01
N ALA A 120 27.79 5.12 31.41
CA ALA A 120 27.60 4.50 32.72
C ALA A 120 28.48 3.25 32.92
N LEU A 121 28.83 2.57 31.82
CA LEU A 121 29.55 1.28 31.86
C LEU A 121 31.01 1.37 31.44
N LEU A 122 31.57 2.59 31.31
CA LEU A 122 32.97 2.81 30.90
C LEU A 122 33.98 1.99 31.75
N GLY A 123 33.74 1.85 33.06
CA GLY A 123 34.63 1.09 33.95
C GLY A 123 34.63 -0.42 33.76
N PHE A 124 33.65 -0.96 33.00
CA PHE A 124 33.51 -2.41 32.83
C PHE A 124 33.89 -2.93 31.43
N GLN A 125 34.23 -2.05 30.50
CA GLN A 125 34.58 -2.43 29.12
C GLN A 125 35.78 -3.37 29.05
N GLN A 126 36.82 -3.11 29.82
CA GLN A 126 38.00 -4.00 29.88
C GLN A 126 37.70 -5.34 30.56
N SER A 127 36.61 -5.43 31.31
CA SER A 127 36.17 -6.64 32.00
C SER A 127 35.24 -7.55 31.16
N GLY A 128 35.03 -7.19 29.89
CA GLY A 128 34.20 -8.02 28.97
C GLY A 128 32.73 -7.59 28.88
N LEU A 129 32.44 -6.28 29.09
CA LEU A 129 31.15 -5.68 28.84
C LEU A 129 31.20 -4.85 27.56
N THR A 130 30.23 -5.03 26.64
CA THR A 130 30.08 -4.24 25.41
C THR A 130 28.66 -3.75 25.26
N VAL A 131 28.49 -2.60 24.56
CA VAL A 131 27.16 -2.01 24.24
C VAL A 131 27.10 -1.72 22.76
N ASP A 132 26.24 -2.45 22.04
CA ASP A 132 26.10 -2.36 20.59
C ASP A 132 24.65 -2.19 20.16
N ILE A 133 24.45 -1.66 18.92
CA ILE A 133 23.13 -1.65 18.26
C ILE A 133 23.13 -2.70 17.17
N ARG A 134 22.14 -3.60 17.20
CA ARG A 134 21.89 -4.58 16.16
C ARG A 134 20.39 -4.60 15.86
N ASN A 135 20.00 -4.45 14.59
CA ASN A 135 18.60 -4.48 14.16
C ASN A 135 17.67 -3.54 14.95
N GLY A 136 18.13 -2.31 15.24
CA GLY A 136 17.33 -1.31 15.97
C GLY A 136 17.10 -1.61 17.45
N LYS A 137 17.85 -2.55 18.03
CA LYS A 137 17.83 -2.88 19.46
C LYS A 137 19.22 -2.63 20.06
N VAL A 138 19.26 -2.20 21.32
CA VAL A 138 20.52 -2.08 22.07
C VAL A 138 20.82 -3.39 22.77
N TYR A 139 22.03 -3.88 22.59
CA TYR A 139 22.55 -5.09 23.23
C TYR A 139 23.63 -4.70 24.24
N VAL A 140 23.40 -5.03 25.51
CA VAL A 140 24.44 -4.98 26.54
C VAL A 140 24.92 -6.41 26.76
N SER A 141 26.11 -6.73 26.24
CA SER A 141 26.71 -8.06 26.35
C SER A 141 27.69 -8.10 27.51
N LEU A 142 27.52 -9.07 28.40
CA LEU A 142 28.38 -9.30 29.56
C LEU A 142 28.94 -10.72 29.44
N THR A 143 30.26 -10.85 29.43
CA THR A 143 30.91 -12.17 29.38
C THR A 143 30.60 -12.98 30.63
N ASP A 144 30.57 -14.32 30.49
CA ASP A 144 30.39 -15.28 31.58
C ASP A 144 31.39 -14.99 32.73
N LYS A 145 32.64 -14.77 32.39
CA LYS A 145 33.72 -14.47 33.36
C LYS A 145 33.47 -13.21 34.19
N LEU A 146 32.73 -12.24 33.68
CA LEU A 146 32.35 -11.04 34.44
C LEU A 146 31.22 -11.32 35.42
N LEU A 147 30.27 -12.19 35.04
CA LEU A 147 29.04 -12.38 35.79
C LEU A 147 29.10 -13.55 36.77
N PHE A 148 29.78 -14.66 36.40
CA PHE A 148 29.70 -15.93 37.13
C PHE A 148 31.07 -16.54 37.36
N PRO A 149 31.30 -17.14 38.52
CA PRO A 149 32.37 -18.12 38.70
C PRO A 149 32.20 -19.28 37.72
N SER A 150 33.30 -19.96 37.41
CA SER A 150 33.27 -21.10 36.48
C SER A 150 32.28 -22.18 36.94
N GLY A 151 31.36 -22.59 36.03
CA GLY A 151 30.33 -23.57 36.30
C GLY A 151 29.20 -23.10 37.24
N SER A 152 29.16 -21.84 37.64
CA SER A 152 28.16 -21.27 38.54
C SER A 152 27.00 -20.62 37.78
N ILE A 153 25.85 -20.56 38.45
CA ILE A 153 24.69 -19.71 38.11
C ILE A 153 24.51 -18.55 39.09
N VAL A 154 25.37 -18.47 40.12
CA VAL A 154 25.35 -17.41 41.13
C VAL A 154 26.19 -16.27 40.65
N ILE A 155 25.64 -15.07 40.66
CA ILE A 155 26.31 -13.84 40.19
C ILE A 155 27.37 -13.43 41.20
N ASP A 156 28.59 -13.15 40.74
CA ASP A 156 29.66 -12.65 41.60
C ASP A 156 29.55 -11.14 41.86
N ASP A 157 30.39 -10.60 42.73
CA ASP A 157 30.29 -9.19 43.15
C ASP A 157 30.64 -8.21 42.03
N LYS A 158 31.53 -8.60 41.10
CA LYS A 158 31.83 -7.77 39.92
C LYS A 158 30.63 -7.73 38.95
N GLY A 159 30.00 -8.87 38.76
CA GLY A 159 28.78 -8.98 37.99
C GLY A 159 27.64 -8.18 38.59
N LYS A 160 27.42 -8.25 39.90
CA LYS A 160 26.43 -7.42 40.61
C LYS A 160 26.70 -5.92 40.42
N ALA A 161 27.98 -5.46 40.53
CA ALA A 161 28.33 -4.08 40.33
C ALA A 161 28.02 -3.60 38.90
N ALA A 162 28.32 -4.42 37.88
CA ALA A 162 28.00 -4.10 36.50
C ALA A 162 26.48 -4.02 36.27
N LEU A 163 25.71 -5.02 36.76
CA LEU A 163 24.25 -5.06 36.66
C LEU A 163 23.57 -3.88 37.37
N LYS A 164 24.11 -3.44 38.54
CA LYS A 164 23.63 -2.27 39.24
C LYS A 164 23.75 -0.99 38.39
N GLN A 165 24.86 -0.79 37.68
CA GLN A 165 25.02 0.35 36.77
C GLN A 165 24.03 0.30 35.60
N VAL A 166 23.84 -0.88 35.02
CA VAL A 166 22.81 -1.10 33.96
C VAL A 166 21.44 -0.74 34.50
N ALA A 167 21.06 -1.26 35.67
CA ALA A 167 19.77 -0.99 36.30
C ALA A 167 19.59 0.51 36.61
N GLY A 168 20.64 1.20 37.08
CA GLY A 168 20.61 2.64 37.37
C GLY A 168 20.27 3.50 36.15
N VAL A 169 20.66 3.07 34.96
CA VAL A 169 20.23 3.73 33.69
C VAL A 169 18.81 3.31 33.32
N LEU A 170 18.51 2.00 33.32
CA LEU A 170 17.27 1.47 32.80
C LEU A 170 16.03 1.73 33.69
N ASN A 171 16.24 1.96 34.98
CA ASN A 171 15.15 2.40 35.87
C ASN A 171 14.66 3.82 35.59
N LYS A 172 15.47 4.63 34.89
CA LYS A 172 15.04 5.96 34.39
C LYS A 172 14.33 5.91 33.06
N GLU A 173 14.46 4.82 32.32
CA GLU A 173 13.91 4.64 30.96
C GLU A 173 12.76 3.61 31.03
N GLN A 174 11.57 4.03 31.48
CA GLN A 174 10.42 3.17 31.75
C GLN A 174 9.81 2.52 30.49
N ASP A 175 10.04 3.11 29.31
CA ASP A 175 9.47 2.66 28.04
C ASP A 175 10.34 1.66 27.29
N ILE A 176 11.22 0.95 28.02
CA ILE A 176 12.10 -0.06 27.45
C ILE A 176 11.82 -1.40 28.08
N ASN A 177 11.57 -2.41 27.23
CA ASN A 177 11.48 -3.80 27.63
C ASN A 177 12.86 -4.47 27.54
N LEU A 178 13.12 -5.40 28.46
CA LEU A 178 14.37 -6.14 28.57
C LEU A 178 14.15 -7.61 28.29
N ALA A 179 14.90 -8.19 27.36
CA ALA A 179 15.06 -9.62 27.24
C ALA A 179 16.48 -10.01 27.73
N ILE A 180 16.56 -10.81 28.77
CA ILE A 180 17.82 -11.35 29.30
C ILE A 180 18.07 -12.67 28.57
N GLU A 181 19.05 -12.72 27.69
CA GLU A 181 19.37 -13.87 26.87
C GLU A 181 20.67 -14.54 27.34
N GLY A 182 20.56 -15.79 27.77
CA GLY A 182 21.73 -16.59 28.15
C GLY A 182 22.30 -17.38 26.97
N HIS A 183 23.60 -17.31 26.78
CA HIS A 183 24.32 -18.03 25.71
C HIS A 183 25.45 -18.87 26.33
N THR A 184 25.71 -20.05 25.75
CA THR A 184 26.82 -20.94 26.10
C THR A 184 27.76 -21.07 24.88
N ASP A 185 28.89 -21.72 25.12
CA ASP A 185 29.70 -22.28 24.04
C ASP A 185 29.17 -23.66 23.62
N ASP A 186 29.89 -24.29 22.70
CA ASP A 186 29.57 -25.63 22.13
C ASP A 186 30.03 -26.82 23.00
N LYS A 187 30.67 -26.58 24.16
CA LYS A 187 31.06 -27.66 25.05
C LYS A 187 29.85 -28.19 25.84
N LYS A 188 29.78 -29.49 25.93
CA LYS A 188 28.73 -30.15 26.73
C LYS A 188 28.87 -29.80 28.19
N VAL A 189 27.75 -29.53 28.86
CA VAL A 189 27.67 -29.42 30.31
C VAL A 189 27.90 -30.78 30.93
N ILE A 190 28.82 -30.88 31.88
CA ILE A 190 29.16 -32.13 32.59
C ILE A 190 29.16 -31.85 34.08
N ASN A 191 28.50 -32.72 34.86
CA ASN A 191 28.52 -32.72 36.33
C ASN A 191 28.04 -31.44 37.04
N LEU A 192 27.02 -30.77 36.49
CA LEU A 192 26.40 -29.59 37.13
C LEU A 192 25.08 -29.92 37.87
N GLY A 193 25.01 -31.08 38.49
CA GLY A 193 23.85 -31.51 39.31
C GLY A 193 22.57 -31.66 38.46
N GLN A 194 21.57 -30.82 38.68
CA GLN A 194 20.27 -30.89 37.97
C GLN A 194 20.30 -30.24 36.57
N ILE A 195 21.39 -29.56 36.19
CA ILE A 195 21.54 -28.92 34.88
C ILE A 195 21.93 -29.99 33.86
N LYS A 196 21.04 -30.26 32.90
CA LYS A 196 21.19 -31.35 31.94
C LYS A 196 22.06 -31.01 30.75
N ASP A 197 21.90 -29.80 30.23
CA ASP A 197 22.54 -29.34 29.00
C ASP A 197 22.74 -27.83 28.95
N ASN A 198 23.18 -27.35 27.79
CA ASN A 198 23.41 -25.93 27.51
C ASN A 198 22.10 -25.10 27.49
N TRP A 199 20.95 -25.71 27.24
CA TRP A 199 19.65 -25.04 27.36
C TRP A 199 19.37 -24.68 28.81
N ASP A 200 19.42 -25.69 29.71
CA ASP A 200 19.21 -25.47 31.14
C ASP A 200 20.17 -24.43 31.72
N LEU A 201 21.48 -24.54 31.40
CA LEU A 201 22.48 -23.62 31.88
C LEU A 201 22.20 -22.19 31.44
N SER A 202 21.90 -21.99 30.16
CA SER A 202 21.64 -20.66 29.59
C SER A 202 20.37 -20.01 30.17
N VAL A 203 19.28 -20.79 30.34
CA VAL A 203 18.03 -20.28 30.94
C VAL A 203 18.23 -19.94 32.41
N LEU A 204 18.88 -20.82 33.20
CA LEU A 204 19.10 -20.60 34.63
C LEU A 204 19.98 -19.35 34.89
N ARG A 205 21.02 -19.13 34.09
CA ARG A 205 21.84 -17.92 34.16
C ARG A 205 21.05 -16.65 33.82
N ALA A 206 20.24 -16.69 32.75
CA ALA A 206 19.35 -15.59 32.41
C ALA A 206 18.34 -15.28 33.53
N THR A 207 17.78 -16.31 34.13
CA THR A 207 16.86 -16.19 35.28
C THR A 207 17.54 -15.62 36.52
N SER A 208 18.78 -16.03 36.83
CA SER A 208 19.55 -15.46 37.94
C SER A 208 19.77 -13.97 37.79
N VAL A 209 20.14 -13.52 36.57
CA VAL A 209 20.29 -12.06 36.24
C VAL A 209 18.94 -11.35 36.37
N SER A 210 17.87 -11.92 35.84
CA SER A 210 16.52 -11.34 35.93
C SER A 210 16.05 -11.18 37.39
N ARG A 211 16.24 -12.18 38.22
CA ARG A 211 15.93 -12.09 39.66
C ARG A 211 16.74 -11.00 40.37
N TYR A 212 18.03 -10.92 40.09
CA TYR A 212 18.88 -9.86 40.65
C TYR A 212 18.37 -8.48 40.30
N LEU A 213 18.02 -8.24 39.02
CA LEU A 213 17.50 -6.96 38.55
C LEU A 213 16.14 -6.60 39.17
N VAL A 214 15.25 -7.60 39.39
CA VAL A 214 13.93 -7.39 39.99
C VAL A 214 14.03 -7.21 41.50
N GLU A 215 14.69 -8.17 42.20
CA GLU A 215 14.64 -8.29 43.67
C GLU A 215 15.59 -7.32 44.36
N ILE A 216 16.74 -7.02 43.73
CA ILE A 216 17.80 -6.20 44.36
C ILE A 216 17.83 -4.78 43.80
N GLU A 217 17.67 -4.65 42.44
CA GLU A 217 17.75 -3.32 41.76
C GLU A 217 16.36 -2.72 41.53
N ASN A 218 15.28 -3.36 42.02
CA ASN A 218 13.89 -2.89 41.99
C ASN A 218 13.38 -2.55 40.55
N MET A 219 13.77 -3.35 39.55
CA MET A 219 13.23 -3.21 38.21
C MET A 219 11.84 -3.82 38.09
N ASP A 220 10.94 -3.18 37.32
CA ASP A 220 9.59 -3.70 37.09
C ASP A 220 9.64 -5.08 36.38
N PRO A 221 9.16 -6.18 37.02
CA PRO A 221 9.18 -7.50 36.44
C PRO A 221 8.36 -7.64 35.14
N LYS A 222 7.37 -6.76 34.91
CA LYS A 222 6.58 -6.75 33.66
C LYS A 222 7.40 -6.38 32.43
N ARG A 223 8.55 -5.75 32.62
CA ARG A 223 9.47 -5.32 31.57
C ARG A 223 10.53 -6.36 31.24
N ILE A 224 10.67 -7.43 32.05
CA ILE A 224 11.78 -8.37 31.97
C ILE A 224 11.29 -9.74 31.47
N THR A 225 12.00 -10.27 30.48
CA THR A 225 11.84 -11.65 30.00
C THR A 225 13.20 -12.36 30.10
N ALA A 226 13.23 -13.56 30.69
CA ALA A 226 14.41 -14.40 30.70
C ALA A 226 14.31 -15.49 29.61
N THR A 227 15.36 -15.65 28.80
CA THR A 227 15.43 -16.65 27.75
C THR A 227 16.80 -17.33 27.71
N GLY A 228 16.84 -18.61 27.31
CA GLY A 228 18.08 -19.29 26.98
C GLY A 228 18.21 -19.52 25.49
N LYS A 229 19.41 -19.38 24.96
CA LYS A 229 19.76 -19.64 23.57
C LYS A 229 20.68 -20.85 23.39
N GLY A 230 21.17 -21.39 24.53
CA GLY A 230 22.16 -22.47 24.51
C GLY A 230 23.38 -22.07 23.67
N GLN A 231 23.88 -23.02 22.91
CA GLN A 231 25.05 -22.88 22.04
C GLN A 231 24.71 -22.44 20.62
N TYR A 232 23.42 -22.25 20.29
CA TYR A 232 22.94 -22.17 18.91
C TYR A 232 22.99 -20.77 18.27
N GLN A 233 23.39 -19.77 19.04
CA GLN A 233 23.58 -18.41 18.54
C GLN A 233 25.00 -17.88 18.93
N PRO A 234 26.07 -18.46 18.38
CA PRO A 234 27.43 -17.98 18.62
C PRO A 234 27.62 -16.62 17.94
N ILE A 235 28.34 -15.71 18.62
CA ILE A 235 28.81 -14.46 18.02
C ILE A 235 30.14 -14.68 17.27
N ASP A 236 30.87 -15.72 17.63
CA ASP A 236 32.09 -16.14 16.97
C ASP A 236 32.03 -17.66 16.67
N PRO A 237 31.92 -18.03 15.39
CA PRO A 237 31.78 -19.44 15.01
C PRO A 237 33.13 -20.21 15.05
N ALA A 238 34.25 -19.55 15.33
CA ALA A 238 35.55 -20.20 15.36
C ALA A 238 35.65 -21.21 16.51
N ASN A 239 36.30 -22.34 16.27
CA ASN A 239 36.47 -23.40 17.26
C ASN A 239 37.76 -23.16 18.10
N THR A 240 37.89 -21.96 18.70
CA THR A 240 39.03 -21.58 19.56
C THR A 240 38.57 -21.30 20.98
N PRO A 241 39.48 -21.40 21.98
CA PRO A 241 39.15 -21.03 23.36
C PRO A 241 38.65 -19.61 23.52
N GLU A 242 39.19 -18.67 22.73
CA GLU A 242 38.82 -17.25 22.74
C GLU A 242 37.43 -17.04 22.17
N ALA A 243 37.08 -17.72 21.07
CA ALA A 243 35.73 -17.70 20.49
C ALA A 243 34.68 -18.26 21.47
N ARG A 244 34.99 -19.38 22.11
CA ARG A 244 34.13 -19.94 23.15
C ARG A 244 33.94 -18.99 24.33
N ALA A 245 35.00 -18.30 24.75
CA ALA A 245 34.88 -17.33 25.85
C ALA A 245 33.96 -16.14 25.46
N ARG A 246 33.96 -15.69 24.20
CA ARG A 246 33.03 -14.68 23.68
C ARG A 246 31.60 -15.19 23.57
N ASN A 247 31.44 -16.46 23.20
CA ASN A 247 30.11 -17.07 23.06
C ASN A 247 29.43 -17.29 24.42
N ARG A 248 30.18 -17.59 25.47
CA ARG A 248 29.65 -17.63 26.84
C ARG A 248 29.38 -16.26 27.38
N ARG A 249 28.12 -15.80 27.28
CA ARG A 249 27.70 -14.45 27.64
C ARG A 249 26.25 -14.39 28.09
N ILE A 250 25.91 -13.32 28.73
CA ILE A 250 24.54 -12.84 28.88
C ILE A 250 24.38 -11.59 28.00
N GLU A 251 23.35 -11.55 27.20
CA GLU A 251 22.92 -10.36 26.48
C GLU A 251 21.64 -9.79 27.11
N ILE A 252 21.70 -8.52 27.52
CA ILE A 252 20.52 -7.76 27.89
C ILE A 252 20.08 -7.02 26.64
N VAL A 253 19.00 -7.48 26.03
CA VAL A 253 18.45 -6.92 24.78
C VAL A 253 17.37 -5.91 25.11
N LEU A 254 17.61 -4.67 24.79
CA LEU A 254 16.74 -3.55 25.09
C LEU A 254 15.91 -3.20 23.88
N THR A 255 14.60 -3.25 24.03
CA THR A 255 13.65 -2.96 22.97
C THR A 255 12.71 -1.84 23.43
N PRO A 256 12.70 -0.68 22.77
CA PRO A 256 11.71 0.34 23.03
C PRO A 256 10.29 -0.22 22.81
N LYS A 257 9.33 0.22 23.62
CA LYS A 257 7.91 -0.11 23.40
C LYS A 257 7.47 0.52 22.05
N LEU A 258 6.81 -0.26 21.23
CA LEU A 258 6.36 0.15 19.89
C LEU A 258 4.84 0.40 19.86
N ASP A 259 4.25 0.78 20.99
CA ASP A 259 2.81 0.96 21.13
C ASP A 259 2.26 2.01 20.15
N GLU A 260 2.99 3.09 19.89
CA GLU A 260 2.62 4.11 18.89
C GLU A 260 2.59 3.53 17.47
N LEU A 261 3.58 2.74 17.09
CA LEU A 261 3.64 2.10 15.77
C LEU A 261 2.52 1.07 15.59
N TYR A 262 2.25 0.28 16.64
CA TYR A 262 1.16 -0.69 16.62
C TYR A 262 -0.20 -0.01 16.44
N ASN A 263 -0.46 1.06 17.18
CA ASN A 263 -1.69 1.84 17.10
C ASN A 263 -1.89 2.48 15.72
N LEU A 264 -0.81 2.83 15.02
CA LEU A 264 -0.86 3.37 13.66
C LEU A 264 -1.22 2.31 12.61
N ILE A 265 -0.73 1.09 12.77
CA ILE A 265 -0.96 0.00 11.81
C ILE A 265 -2.38 -0.59 11.95
N THR A 266 -2.96 -0.53 13.14
CA THR A 266 -4.27 -1.13 13.47
C THR A 266 -5.45 -0.19 13.28
N LYS A 267 -5.23 1.09 13.00
CA LYS A 267 -6.24 2.08 12.58
C LYS A 267 -6.32 2.16 11.05
#